data_bcab2112d648ff5731531c51111c66b3
#
_entry.id   bcab2112d648ff5731531c51111c66b3
#
_cell.length_a   1.000
_cell.length_b   1.000
_cell.length_c   1.000
_cell.angle_alpha   90.00
_cell.angle_beta   90.00
_cell.angle_gamma   90.00
#
_symmetry.space_group_name_H-M   'P 1'
#
loop_
_entity.id
_entity.type
_entity.pdbx_description
1 polymer ?
#
loop_
_entity_poly.entity_id
_entity_poly.type
_entity_poly.pdbx_seq_one_letter_code
_entity_poly.pdbx_strand_id
1 'polypeptide(L)'
;MAKKQTPMMEQYLDIKARYPDELLFFRLGDFYELFNDDALIASRELNITLTGRPTGDEERTPMCGVPFHAAESYIETLVKKGYKVAICEQLEDPKAVKGIVKRDVIKVITPGTVMTENGNDARSNNFLSLFYMVKDAWILVFSDVSTGEVIWHRITDCEKRSDMFDALSMYRPSEIILPEGTVLPQDIKDFMDNQFSNIVLSPFSTYHTQREVAEKAVTHFGDLGLMEEDVWEALGYMLLYLEDIIKSEISHINY
;
A
#
# COMPACT_ATOMS: atom_id res chain seq x y z
N MET A 1 1.40 37.48 1.70
CA MET A 1 2.76 37.06 2.07
C MET A 1 2.73 35.58 2.34
N ALA A 2 3.62 34.78 1.75
CA ALA A 2 3.68 33.34 2.01
C ALA A 2 4.01 33.11 3.49
N LYS A 3 3.21 32.28 4.18
CA LYS A 3 3.45 31.91 5.58
C LYS A 3 4.83 31.26 5.69
N LYS A 4 5.67 31.76 6.60
CA LYS A 4 7.02 31.20 6.83
C LYS A 4 6.85 29.93 7.65
N GLN A 5 6.82 28.79 6.97
CA GLN A 5 6.75 27.47 7.60
C GLN A 5 8.06 27.15 8.33
N THR A 6 7.99 26.33 9.37
CA THR A 6 9.21 25.82 9.98
C THR A 6 9.87 24.82 9.02
N PRO A 7 11.21 24.75 9.00
CA PRO A 7 11.90 23.81 8.11
C PRO A 7 11.48 22.34 8.27
N MET A 8 11.06 21.94 9.48
CA MET A 8 10.50 20.61 9.73
C MET A 8 9.15 20.42 9.01
N MET A 9 8.29 21.45 9.01
CA MET A 9 7.00 21.40 8.34
C MET A 9 7.15 21.43 6.81
N GLU A 10 8.15 22.14 6.30
CA GLU A 10 8.52 22.09 4.88
C GLU A 10 8.90 20.67 4.46
N GLN A 11 9.79 20.00 5.25
CA GLN A 11 10.16 18.61 5.00
C GLN A 11 8.94 17.66 5.05
N TYR A 12 8.03 17.85 6.03
CA TYR A 12 6.80 17.07 6.11
C TYR A 12 5.93 17.22 4.86
N LEU A 13 5.70 18.44 4.41
CA LEU A 13 4.87 18.74 3.25
C LEU A 13 5.47 18.19 1.95
N ASP A 14 6.79 18.28 1.79
CA ASP A 14 7.49 17.73 0.62
C ASP A 14 7.37 16.20 0.57
N ILE A 15 7.44 15.54 1.72
CA ILE A 15 7.24 14.09 1.81
C ILE A 15 5.77 13.75 1.57
N LYS A 16 4.82 14.44 2.22
CA LYS A 16 3.38 14.20 2.05
C LYS A 16 2.93 14.39 0.61
N ALA A 17 3.49 15.32 -0.12
CA ALA A 17 3.18 15.53 -1.54
C ALA A 17 3.52 14.31 -2.43
N ARG A 18 4.48 13.46 -2.01
CA ARG A 18 4.82 12.20 -2.69
C ARG A 18 3.92 11.03 -2.29
N TYR A 19 3.23 11.15 -1.15
CA TYR A 19 2.34 10.16 -0.58
C TYR A 19 0.98 10.79 -0.21
N PRO A 20 0.23 11.29 -1.22
CA PRO A 20 -0.99 12.07 -0.97
C PRO A 20 -2.11 11.25 -0.34
N ASP A 21 -2.21 9.97 -0.70
CA ASP A 21 -3.30 9.08 -0.31
C ASP A 21 -2.99 8.26 0.96
N GLU A 22 -1.74 8.23 1.42
CA GLU A 22 -1.29 7.49 2.60
C GLU A 22 -1.34 8.38 3.84
N LEU A 23 -1.71 7.84 4.98
CA LEU A 23 -1.53 8.49 6.28
C LEU A 23 -0.03 8.49 6.62
N LEU A 24 0.58 9.68 6.68
CA LEU A 24 2.01 9.84 6.89
C LEU A 24 2.37 9.80 8.37
N PHE A 25 2.94 8.70 8.82
CA PHE A 25 3.52 8.52 10.15
C PHE A 25 4.94 9.11 10.16
N PHE A 26 5.04 10.37 10.55
CA PHE A 26 6.28 11.15 10.46
C PHE A 26 7.05 11.10 11.77
N ARG A 27 8.24 10.48 11.78
CA ARG A 27 9.05 10.31 12.98
C ARG A 27 9.58 11.62 13.53
N LEU A 28 9.23 11.93 14.78
CA LEU A 28 9.75 13.06 15.56
C LEU A 28 10.13 12.60 16.97
N GLY A 29 11.43 12.40 17.20
CA GLY A 29 11.92 11.84 18.45
C GLY A 29 11.32 10.45 18.73
N ASP A 30 10.64 10.30 19.87
CA ASP A 30 10.04 9.02 20.28
C ASP A 30 8.60 8.83 19.81
N PHE A 31 8.11 9.70 18.91
CA PHE A 31 6.75 9.63 18.38
C PHE A 31 6.72 9.54 16.85
N TYR A 32 5.66 8.93 16.33
CA TYR A 32 5.16 9.26 15.00
C TYR A 32 4.07 10.30 15.15
N GLU A 33 4.27 11.45 14.53
CA GLU A 33 3.29 12.54 14.49
C GLU A 33 2.64 12.61 13.11
N LEU A 34 1.34 12.87 13.12
CA LEU A 34 0.54 13.11 11.93
C LEU A 34 0.00 14.54 11.99
N PHE A 35 -0.11 15.18 10.82
CA PHE A 35 -0.53 16.59 10.72
C PHE A 35 -1.69 16.76 9.75
N ASN A 36 -2.37 17.90 9.82
CA ASN A 36 -3.46 18.30 8.93
C ASN A 36 -4.57 17.22 8.87
N ASP A 37 -5.01 16.86 7.65
CA ASP A 37 -6.08 15.89 7.41
C ASP A 37 -5.72 14.50 7.94
N ASP A 38 -4.45 14.08 7.84
CA ASP A 38 -3.99 12.80 8.39
C ASP A 38 -4.21 12.74 9.90
N ALA A 39 -3.98 13.86 10.61
CA ALA A 39 -4.22 13.92 12.05
C ALA A 39 -5.71 13.86 12.40
N LEU A 40 -6.57 14.50 11.60
CA LEU A 40 -8.02 14.46 11.78
C LEU A 40 -8.56 13.03 11.58
N ILE A 41 -8.11 12.35 10.53
CA ILE A 41 -8.47 10.96 10.24
C ILE A 41 -7.95 10.05 11.35
N ALA A 42 -6.65 10.06 11.62
CA ALA A 42 -6.04 9.15 12.57
C ALA A 42 -6.59 9.35 14.01
N SER A 43 -6.81 10.58 14.44
CA SER A 43 -7.37 10.83 15.78
C SER A 43 -8.78 10.24 15.94
N ARG A 44 -9.61 10.34 14.90
CA ARG A 44 -10.96 9.76 14.89
C ARG A 44 -10.92 8.24 14.84
N GLU A 45 -10.15 7.68 13.92
CA GLU A 45 -10.14 6.23 13.67
C GLU A 45 -9.47 5.43 14.80
N LEU A 46 -8.48 6.02 15.45
CA LEU A 46 -7.73 5.43 16.56
C LEU A 46 -8.24 5.84 17.93
N ASN A 47 -9.20 6.77 18.00
CA ASN A 47 -9.71 7.36 19.24
C ASN A 47 -8.59 7.94 20.12
N ILE A 48 -7.63 8.65 19.51
CA ILE A 48 -6.53 9.33 20.18
C ILE A 48 -6.72 10.85 20.20
N THR A 49 -6.07 11.53 21.12
CA THR A 49 -6.24 12.97 21.31
C THR A 49 -5.73 13.77 20.10
N LEU A 50 -6.63 14.56 19.51
CA LEU A 50 -6.26 15.60 18.54
C LEU A 50 -5.76 16.83 19.30
N THR A 51 -4.58 17.29 18.93
CA THR A 51 -3.94 18.51 19.48
C THR A 51 -3.65 19.50 18.35
N GLY A 52 -2.94 20.56 18.63
CA GLY A 52 -2.50 21.53 17.62
C GLY A 52 -1.07 21.98 17.89
N ARG A 53 -0.27 22.02 16.84
CA ARG A 53 1.11 22.55 16.90
C ARG A 53 1.14 23.99 16.45
N PRO A 54 1.78 24.92 17.21
CA PRO A 54 1.97 26.28 16.74
C PRO A 54 2.91 26.28 15.52
N THR A 55 2.50 26.91 14.44
CA THR A 55 3.29 26.98 13.19
C THR A 55 3.75 28.40 12.86
N GLY A 56 3.80 29.28 13.87
CA GLY A 56 4.32 30.63 13.73
C GLY A 56 3.26 31.74 13.62
N ASP A 57 1.99 31.39 13.38
CA ASP A 57 0.83 32.27 13.42
C ASP A 57 -0.18 31.78 14.47
N GLU A 58 -1.23 32.57 14.76
CA GLU A 58 -2.25 32.25 15.78
C GLU A 58 -3.02 30.93 15.51
N GLU A 59 -3.00 30.43 14.28
CA GLU A 59 -3.70 29.21 13.88
C GLU A 59 -2.81 27.98 14.11
N ARG A 60 -3.30 27.05 14.92
CA ARG A 60 -2.60 25.80 15.24
C ARG A 60 -2.86 24.75 14.17
N THR A 61 -1.81 24.14 13.60
CA THR A 61 -1.92 23.00 12.71
C THR A 61 -2.44 21.79 13.49
N PRO A 62 -3.56 21.14 13.05
CA PRO A 62 -4.03 19.90 13.66
C PRO A 62 -2.91 18.87 13.71
N MET A 63 -2.76 18.19 14.84
CA MET A 63 -1.74 17.19 15.08
C MET A 63 -2.25 16.09 16.01
N CYS A 64 -1.89 14.86 15.76
CA CYS A 64 -1.95 13.76 16.72
C CYS A 64 -0.66 12.95 16.65
N GLY A 65 -0.43 12.08 17.62
CA GLY A 65 0.78 11.25 17.60
C GLY A 65 0.66 10.03 18.48
N VAL A 66 1.46 9.02 18.14
CA VAL A 66 1.58 7.77 18.87
C VAL A 66 3.05 7.48 19.19
N PRO A 67 3.37 6.86 20.34
CA PRO A 67 4.74 6.43 20.62
C PRO A 67 5.22 5.44 19.55
N PHE A 68 6.47 5.62 19.06
CA PHE A 68 6.95 4.78 17.96
C PHE A 68 7.01 3.29 18.31
N HIS A 69 7.33 2.96 19.54
CA HIS A 69 7.41 1.58 20.03
C HIS A 69 6.04 0.88 20.17
N ALA A 70 4.95 1.65 20.12
CA ALA A 70 3.58 1.14 20.16
C ALA A 70 2.83 1.35 18.82
N ALA A 71 3.51 1.87 17.80
CA ALA A 71 2.86 2.30 16.55
C ALA A 71 2.24 1.14 15.78
N GLU A 72 2.78 -0.08 15.89
CA GLU A 72 2.34 -1.25 15.13
C GLU A 72 0.85 -1.54 15.30
N SER A 73 0.34 -1.59 16.53
CA SER A 73 -1.07 -1.83 16.82
C SER A 73 -2.00 -0.73 16.27
N TYR A 74 -1.53 0.51 16.27
CA TYR A 74 -2.26 1.63 15.67
C TYR A 74 -2.29 1.55 14.15
N ILE A 75 -1.15 1.20 13.55
CA ILE A 75 -1.03 1.01 12.10
C ILE A 75 -1.94 -0.14 11.64
N GLU A 76 -1.90 -1.30 12.30
CA GLU A 76 -2.80 -2.42 12.01
C GLU A 76 -4.28 -2.00 12.06
N THR A 77 -4.65 -1.21 13.07
CA THR A 77 -6.03 -0.73 13.21
C THR A 77 -6.45 0.13 12.02
N LEU A 78 -5.58 1.03 11.54
CA LEU A 78 -5.86 1.87 10.38
C LEU A 78 -5.93 1.05 9.09
N VAL A 79 -4.98 0.14 8.91
CA VAL A 79 -4.88 -0.69 7.71
C VAL A 79 -6.07 -1.65 7.61
N LYS A 80 -6.52 -2.26 8.71
CA LYS A 80 -7.76 -3.07 8.77
C LYS A 80 -9.02 -2.27 8.42
N LYS A 81 -8.98 -0.94 8.56
CA LYS A 81 -10.05 -0.03 8.13
C LYS A 81 -9.88 0.45 6.68
N GLY A 82 -8.91 -0.05 5.95
CA GLY A 82 -8.66 0.26 4.54
C GLY A 82 -7.73 1.43 4.27
N TYR A 83 -7.12 2.03 5.31
CA TYR A 83 -6.15 3.10 5.11
C TYR A 83 -4.77 2.54 4.74
N LYS A 84 -4.04 3.27 3.90
CA LYS A 84 -2.61 3.03 3.66
C LYS A 84 -1.78 3.91 4.59
N VAL A 85 -0.67 3.41 5.09
CA VAL A 85 0.19 4.10 6.04
C VAL A 85 1.62 4.17 5.52
N ALA A 86 2.12 5.38 5.32
CA ALA A 86 3.52 5.64 4.96
C ALA A 86 4.35 5.85 6.22
N ILE A 87 5.37 5.03 6.43
CA ILE A 87 6.29 5.10 7.57
C ILE A 87 7.49 5.94 7.18
N CYS A 88 7.59 7.12 7.78
CA CYS A 88 8.67 8.06 7.55
C CYS A 88 9.63 8.08 8.74
N GLU A 89 10.86 7.62 8.52
CA GLU A 89 11.90 7.50 9.53
C GLU A 89 13.01 8.55 9.40
N GLN A 90 13.71 8.78 10.52
CA GLN A 90 14.93 9.57 10.54
C GLN A 90 16.07 8.74 9.94
N LEU A 91 16.70 9.24 8.90
CA LEU A 91 17.81 8.57 8.20
C LEU A 91 19.18 8.90 8.79
N GLU A 92 19.22 9.83 9.75
CA GLU A 92 20.44 10.32 10.38
C GLU A 92 20.29 10.33 11.91
N ASP A 93 21.40 10.15 12.62
CA ASP A 93 21.39 10.30 14.08
C ASP A 93 21.18 11.78 14.47
N PRO A 94 20.08 12.10 15.20
CA PRO A 94 19.80 13.47 15.63
C PRO A 94 20.93 14.11 16.45
N LYS A 95 21.78 13.30 17.09
CA LYS A 95 22.92 13.77 17.90
C LYS A 95 24.15 14.13 17.04
N ALA A 96 24.22 13.61 15.80
CA ALA A 96 25.34 13.80 14.90
C ALA A 96 25.15 14.99 13.95
N VAL A 97 23.92 15.47 13.75
CA VAL A 97 23.59 16.48 12.74
C VAL A 97 23.33 17.84 13.36
N LYS A 98 23.99 18.89 12.83
CA LYS A 98 23.65 20.28 13.15
C LYS A 98 22.54 20.74 12.19
N GLY A 99 21.29 20.76 12.66
CA GLY A 99 20.16 21.20 11.86
C GLY A 99 19.00 20.21 11.88
N ILE A 100 18.27 20.17 10.77
CA ILE A 100 17.14 19.26 10.63
C ILE A 100 17.64 17.88 10.17
N VAL A 101 17.27 16.86 10.91
CA VAL A 101 17.50 15.46 10.57
C VAL A 101 16.76 15.13 9.28
N LYS A 102 17.45 14.53 8.32
CA LYS A 102 16.87 14.03 7.09
C LYS A 102 15.91 12.88 7.39
N ARG A 103 14.74 12.93 6.75
CA ARG A 103 13.71 11.89 6.85
C ARG A 103 13.29 11.46 5.46
N ASP A 104 12.87 10.21 5.35
CA ASP A 104 12.19 9.72 4.15
C ASP A 104 11.27 8.53 4.51
N VAL A 105 10.35 8.22 3.60
CA VAL A 105 9.50 7.04 3.73
C VAL A 105 10.32 5.79 3.44
N ILE A 106 10.34 4.88 4.42
CA ILE A 106 11.08 3.61 4.33
C ILE A 106 10.20 2.45 3.89
N LYS A 107 8.90 2.54 4.10
CA LYS A 107 7.89 1.58 3.60
C LYS A 107 6.49 2.18 3.64
N VAL A 108 5.61 1.63 2.82
CA VAL A 108 4.16 1.84 2.90
C VAL A 108 3.51 0.53 3.32
N ILE A 109 2.61 0.59 4.28
CA ILE A 109 1.82 -0.57 4.75
C ILE A 109 0.41 -0.41 4.21
N THR A 110 -0.06 -1.43 3.50
CA THR A 110 -1.37 -1.45 2.85
C THR A 110 -2.20 -2.64 3.35
N PRO A 111 -3.52 -2.67 3.12
CA PRO A 111 -4.35 -3.80 3.52
C PRO A 111 -3.87 -5.15 3.01
N GLY A 112 -3.35 -5.21 1.78
CA GLY A 112 -2.83 -6.45 1.17
C GLY A 112 -1.43 -6.85 1.65
N THR A 113 -0.69 -5.96 2.34
CA THR A 113 0.69 -6.22 2.73
C THR A 113 0.93 -6.20 4.24
N VAL A 114 -0.11 -5.93 5.04
CA VAL A 114 0.01 -6.00 6.50
C VAL A 114 0.22 -7.44 6.96
N MET A 115 1.29 -7.65 7.72
CA MET A 115 1.58 -8.92 8.39
C MET A 115 1.00 -8.83 9.80
N THR A 116 0.01 -9.67 10.12
CA THR A 116 -0.58 -9.73 11.46
C THR A 116 0.19 -10.72 12.31
N GLU A 117 0.99 -10.24 13.26
CA GLU A 117 1.72 -11.12 14.21
C GLU A 117 0.83 -11.65 15.34
N ASN A 118 -0.38 -11.12 15.52
CA ASN A 118 -1.23 -11.40 16.68
C ASN A 118 -2.18 -12.59 16.49
N GLY A 119 -1.68 -13.73 16.78
CA GLY A 119 -2.21 -14.89 17.52
C GLY A 119 -3.37 -15.70 16.94
N ASN A 120 -4.53 -15.17 16.68
CA ASN A 120 -5.69 -15.96 16.25
C ASN A 120 -5.98 -15.90 14.75
N ASP A 121 -5.51 -14.88 14.07
CA ASP A 121 -5.65 -14.70 12.61
C ASP A 121 -4.44 -15.25 11.82
N ALA A 122 -3.39 -15.72 12.50
CA ALA A 122 -2.16 -16.26 11.90
C ALA A 122 -2.37 -17.55 11.04
N ARG A 123 -3.61 -17.98 10.85
CA ARG A 123 -3.99 -19.14 10.00
C ARG A 123 -4.80 -18.75 8.77
N SER A 124 -5.08 -17.47 8.56
CA SER A 124 -5.79 -16.99 7.38
C SER A 124 -4.83 -16.22 6.51
N ASN A 125 -4.74 -16.60 5.24
CA ASN A 125 -3.97 -15.86 4.25
C ASN A 125 -4.51 -14.43 4.12
N ASN A 126 -3.62 -13.47 3.94
CA ASN A 126 -3.96 -12.08 3.60
C ASN A 126 -3.54 -11.81 2.15
N PHE A 127 -4.48 -11.97 1.21
CA PHE A 127 -4.16 -11.83 -0.20
C PHE A 127 -4.15 -10.37 -0.66
N LEU A 128 -3.02 -9.95 -1.22
CA LEU A 128 -2.90 -8.87 -2.16
C LEU A 128 -3.20 -9.43 -3.56
N SER A 129 -4.03 -8.75 -4.32
CA SER A 129 -4.37 -9.21 -5.67
C SER A 129 -4.00 -8.17 -6.71
N LEU A 130 -3.81 -8.61 -7.93
CA LEU A 130 -3.72 -7.75 -9.10
C LEU A 130 -4.72 -8.25 -10.15
N PHE A 131 -5.52 -7.33 -10.67
CA PHE A 131 -6.46 -7.62 -11.75
C PHE A 131 -6.02 -6.85 -12.99
N TYR A 132 -5.58 -7.57 -14.00
CA TYR A 132 -5.05 -7.02 -15.23
C TYR A 132 -5.87 -7.50 -16.42
N MET A 133 -6.36 -6.55 -17.21
CA MET A 133 -7.08 -6.86 -18.45
C MET A 133 -6.17 -6.58 -19.64
N VAL A 134 -5.96 -7.59 -20.47
CA VAL A 134 -5.20 -7.49 -21.72
C VAL A 134 -5.96 -8.14 -22.84
N LYS A 135 -6.23 -7.38 -23.93
CA LYS A 135 -7.04 -7.84 -25.05
C LYS A 135 -8.40 -8.41 -24.57
N ASP A 136 -8.58 -9.72 -24.74
CA ASP A 136 -9.83 -10.42 -24.43
C ASP A 136 -9.69 -11.33 -23.18
N ALA A 137 -8.67 -11.11 -22.35
CA ALA A 137 -8.42 -11.93 -21.17
C ALA A 137 -8.27 -11.09 -19.91
N TRP A 138 -8.73 -11.62 -18.78
CA TRP A 138 -8.38 -11.16 -17.44
C TRP A 138 -7.30 -12.06 -16.87
N ILE A 139 -6.25 -11.42 -16.34
CA ILE A 139 -5.23 -12.08 -15.55
C ILE A 139 -5.43 -11.64 -14.10
N LEU A 140 -5.72 -12.59 -13.22
CA LEU A 140 -5.88 -12.36 -11.80
C LEU A 140 -4.68 -12.98 -11.09
N VAL A 141 -3.93 -12.17 -10.35
CA VAL A 141 -2.82 -12.63 -9.52
C VAL A 141 -3.20 -12.43 -8.07
N PHE A 142 -2.93 -13.42 -7.23
CA PHE A 142 -3.13 -13.39 -5.79
C PHE A 142 -1.80 -13.73 -5.11
N SER A 143 -1.34 -12.89 -4.21
CA SER A 143 -0.10 -13.10 -3.46
C SER A 143 -0.35 -12.91 -1.96
N ASP A 144 0.09 -13.87 -1.16
CA ASP A 144 0.23 -13.70 0.27
C ASP A 144 1.67 -13.28 0.57
N VAL A 145 1.86 -11.99 0.87
CA VAL A 145 3.19 -11.41 1.11
C VAL A 145 3.89 -12.04 2.32
N SER A 146 3.13 -12.58 3.28
CA SER A 146 3.70 -13.18 4.49
C SER A 146 4.31 -14.56 4.24
N THR A 147 3.71 -15.35 3.33
CA THR A 147 4.18 -16.69 2.97
C THR A 147 5.03 -16.70 1.70
N GLY A 148 4.93 -15.65 0.91
CA GLY A 148 5.54 -15.57 -0.42
C GLY A 148 4.79 -16.32 -1.51
N GLU A 149 3.62 -16.90 -1.19
CA GLU A 149 2.80 -17.65 -2.16
C GLU A 149 2.25 -16.74 -3.23
N VAL A 150 2.32 -17.18 -4.50
CA VAL A 150 1.72 -16.50 -5.65
C VAL A 150 0.89 -17.49 -6.44
N ILE A 151 -0.36 -17.11 -6.72
CA ILE A 151 -1.31 -17.90 -7.51
C ILE A 151 -1.85 -17.00 -8.62
N TRP A 152 -2.06 -17.53 -9.81
CA TRP A 152 -2.64 -16.77 -10.90
C TRP A 152 -3.71 -17.54 -11.64
N HIS A 153 -4.66 -16.81 -12.24
CA HIS A 153 -5.71 -17.32 -13.09
C HIS A 153 -5.78 -16.48 -14.37
N ARG A 154 -5.94 -17.16 -15.51
CA ARG A 154 -6.18 -16.51 -16.79
C ARG A 154 -7.59 -16.85 -17.26
N ILE A 155 -8.44 -15.83 -17.40
CA ILE A 155 -9.84 -15.94 -17.79
C ILE A 155 -9.96 -15.38 -19.20
N THR A 156 -10.12 -16.27 -20.19
CA THR A 156 -10.15 -15.92 -21.62
C THR A 156 -11.52 -15.49 -22.13
N ASP A 157 -12.57 -15.82 -21.41
CA ASP A 157 -13.94 -15.43 -21.74
C ASP A 157 -14.37 -14.26 -20.84
N CYS A 158 -14.13 -13.04 -21.30
CA CYS A 158 -14.43 -11.83 -20.53
C CYS A 158 -15.93 -11.64 -20.23
N GLU A 159 -16.83 -12.39 -20.89
CA GLU A 159 -18.25 -12.38 -20.58
C GLU A 159 -18.61 -13.32 -19.44
N LYS A 160 -17.78 -14.35 -19.17
CA LYS A 160 -17.95 -15.27 -18.04
C LYS A 160 -17.42 -14.69 -16.74
N ARG A 161 -18.20 -13.80 -16.14
CA ARG A 161 -17.89 -13.21 -14.83
C ARG A 161 -17.87 -14.23 -13.68
N SER A 162 -18.46 -15.42 -13.86
CA SER A 162 -18.49 -16.46 -12.83
C SER A 162 -17.12 -16.77 -12.25
N ASP A 163 -16.10 -16.91 -13.13
CA ASP A 163 -14.77 -17.29 -12.72
C ASP A 163 -14.09 -16.19 -11.88
N MET A 164 -14.41 -14.91 -12.15
CA MET A 164 -13.95 -13.77 -11.32
C MET A 164 -14.66 -13.78 -9.96
N PHE A 165 -15.97 -14.02 -9.92
CA PHE A 165 -16.71 -14.12 -8.66
C PHE A 165 -16.22 -15.29 -7.80
N ASP A 166 -15.92 -16.43 -8.43
CA ASP A 166 -15.38 -17.59 -7.74
C ASP A 166 -14.00 -17.31 -7.16
N ALA A 167 -13.10 -16.67 -7.93
CA ALA A 167 -11.78 -16.28 -7.47
C ALA A 167 -11.86 -15.29 -6.30
N LEU A 168 -12.69 -14.25 -6.41
CA LEU A 168 -12.93 -13.28 -5.33
C LEU A 168 -13.47 -13.96 -4.06
N SER A 169 -14.41 -14.89 -4.22
CA SER A 169 -15.00 -15.64 -3.10
C SER A 169 -14.01 -16.58 -2.42
N MET A 170 -13.11 -17.20 -3.21
CA MET A 170 -12.11 -18.14 -2.75
C MET A 170 -10.98 -17.42 -1.98
N TYR A 171 -10.39 -16.41 -2.59
CA TYR A 171 -9.18 -15.76 -2.07
C TYR A 171 -9.47 -14.57 -1.15
N ARG A 172 -10.63 -13.92 -1.29
CA ARG A 172 -11.06 -12.78 -0.47
C ARG A 172 -9.96 -11.74 -0.25
N PRO A 173 -9.44 -11.12 -1.32
CA PRO A 173 -8.31 -10.22 -1.19
C PRO A 173 -8.68 -8.99 -0.34
N SER A 174 -7.72 -8.51 0.45
CA SER A 174 -7.86 -7.26 1.20
C SER A 174 -7.59 -6.04 0.32
N GLU A 175 -6.85 -6.24 -0.77
CA GLU A 175 -6.47 -5.18 -1.70
C GLU A 175 -6.37 -5.73 -3.13
N ILE A 176 -6.82 -4.93 -4.10
CA ILE A 176 -6.70 -5.23 -5.53
C ILE A 176 -5.95 -4.10 -6.23
N ILE A 177 -4.80 -4.44 -6.79
CA ILE A 177 -4.01 -3.55 -7.65
C ILE A 177 -4.67 -3.50 -9.02
N LEU A 178 -4.82 -2.30 -9.54
CA LEU A 178 -5.34 -2.05 -10.88
C LEU A 178 -4.28 -1.28 -11.68
N PRO A 179 -3.54 -1.94 -12.58
CA PRO A 179 -2.64 -1.27 -13.51
C PRO A 179 -3.38 -0.22 -14.33
N GLU A 180 -2.67 0.84 -14.72
CA GLU A 180 -3.23 1.96 -15.48
C GLU A 180 -3.95 1.45 -16.74
N GLY A 181 -5.15 1.99 -16.98
CA GLY A 181 -6.02 1.57 -18.08
C GLY A 181 -6.92 0.37 -17.76
N THR A 182 -6.70 -0.33 -16.64
CA THR A 182 -7.57 -1.43 -16.20
C THR A 182 -8.82 -0.86 -15.52
N VAL A 183 -9.99 -1.20 -16.04
CA VAL A 183 -11.28 -0.77 -15.47
C VAL A 183 -12.09 -2.01 -15.09
N LEU A 184 -12.40 -2.15 -13.80
CA LEU A 184 -13.26 -3.22 -13.34
C LEU A 184 -14.69 -3.05 -13.88
N PRO A 185 -15.31 -4.12 -14.39
CA PRO A 185 -16.72 -4.13 -14.75
C PRO A 185 -17.61 -3.77 -13.56
N GLN A 186 -18.76 -3.14 -13.85
CA GLN A 186 -19.64 -2.67 -12.77
C GLN A 186 -20.21 -3.82 -11.94
N ASP A 187 -20.56 -4.93 -12.58
CA ASP A 187 -21.06 -6.15 -11.90
C ASP A 187 -20.04 -6.75 -10.91
N ILE A 188 -18.74 -6.66 -11.21
CA ILE A 188 -17.66 -7.07 -10.30
C ILE A 188 -17.58 -6.11 -9.11
N LYS A 189 -17.68 -4.80 -9.35
CA LYS A 189 -17.72 -3.80 -8.26
C LYS A 189 -18.92 -4.02 -7.34
N ASP A 190 -20.10 -4.18 -7.93
CA ASP A 190 -21.35 -4.43 -7.18
C ASP A 190 -21.25 -5.72 -6.35
N PHE A 191 -20.63 -6.75 -6.90
CA PHE A 191 -20.38 -8.00 -6.17
C PHE A 191 -19.44 -7.77 -4.98
N MET A 192 -18.34 -7.06 -5.19
CA MET A 192 -17.40 -6.75 -4.13
C MET A 192 -18.06 -5.94 -3.01
N ASP A 193 -18.79 -4.89 -3.36
CA ASP A 193 -19.47 -4.02 -2.40
C ASP A 193 -20.53 -4.77 -1.56
N ASN A 194 -21.20 -5.75 -2.17
CA ASN A 194 -22.24 -6.54 -1.50
C ASN A 194 -21.69 -7.71 -0.66
N GLN A 195 -20.56 -8.29 -1.03
CA GLN A 195 -20.04 -9.52 -0.41
C GLN A 195 -18.86 -9.27 0.53
N PHE A 196 -18.10 -8.18 0.33
CA PHE A 196 -16.88 -7.89 1.07
C PHE A 196 -16.94 -6.46 1.59
N SER A 197 -16.74 -6.29 2.89
CA SER A 197 -16.92 -4.98 3.52
C SER A 197 -15.79 -3.98 3.26
N ASN A 198 -14.60 -4.41 2.80
CA ASN A 198 -13.42 -3.52 2.81
C ASN A 198 -12.31 -3.92 1.81
N ILE A 199 -12.63 -4.32 0.59
CA ILE A 199 -11.57 -4.49 -0.42
C ILE A 199 -11.09 -3.11 -0.87
N VAL A 200 -9.79 -2.84 -0.74
CA VAL A 200 -9.20 -1.59 -1.22
C VAL A 200 -8.77 -1.73 -2.68
N LEU A 201 -9.21 -0.81 -3.52
CA LEU A 201 -8.73 -0.71 -4.90
C LEU A 201 -7.52 0.24 -4.93
N SER A 202 -6.41 -0.24 -5.49
CA SER A 202 -5.13 0.47 -5.56
C SER A 202 -4.74 0.70 -7.02
N PRO A 203 -5.08 1.86 -7.60
CA PRO A 203 -4.56 2.21 -8.91
C PRO A 203 -3.02 2.23 -8.88
N PHE A 204 -2.40 1.67 -9.91
CA PHE A 204 -0.95 1.60 -10.01
C PHE A 204 -0.48 1.92 -11.43
N SER A 205 0.44 2.86 -11.55
CA SER A 205 1.09 3.20 -12.81
C SER A 205 2.60 3.02 -12.70
N THR A 206 3.24 2.69 -13.82
CA THR A 206 4.68 2.58 -13.91
C THR A 206 5.16 3.20 -15.21
N TYR A 207 6.38 3.69 -15.22
CA TYR A 207 7.05 4.19 -16.42
C TYR A 207 7.71 3.09 -17.26
N HIS A 208 7.73 1.84 -16.75
CA HIS A 208 8.25 0.70 -17.47
C HIS A 208 7.33 0.29 -18.62
N THR A 209 7.92 -0.12 -19.73
CA THR A 209 7.19 -0.73 -20.83
C THR A 209 6.66 -2.10 -20.44
N GLN A 210 5.61 -2.60 -21.10
CA GLN A 210 5.06 -3.95 -20.85
C GLN A 210 6.15 -5.03 -20.93
N ARG A 211 7.07 -4.90 -21.88
CA ARG A 211 8.19 -5.83 -22.02
C ARG A 211 9.12 -5.80 -20.80
N GLU A 212 9.51 -4.63 -20.32
CA GLU A 212 10.35 -4.50 -19.11
C GLU A 212 9.64 -5.05 -17.87
N VAL A 213 8.32 -4.85 -17.78
CA VAL A 213 7.50 -5.42 -16.72
C VAL A 213 7.52 -6.96 -16.75
N ALA A 214 7.32 -7.56 -17.92
CA ALA A 214 7.39 -9.01 -18.10
C ALA A 214 8.81 -9.57 -17.83
N GLU A 215 9.86 -8.91 -18.37
CA GLU A 215 11.26 -9.30 -18.13
C GLU A 215 11.63 -9.28 -16.64
N LYS A 216 11.03 -8.37 -15.86
CA LYS A 216 11.21 -8.32 -14.41
C LYS A 216 10.66 -9.58 -13.73
N ALA A 217 9.47 -10.02 -14.10
CA ALA A 217 8.87 -11.24 -13.56
C ALA A 217 9.70 -12.48 -13.93
N VAL A 218 10.12 -12.60 -15.19
CA VAL A 218 10.99 -13.69 -15.64
C VAL A 218 12.31 -13.71 -14.86
N THR A 219 12.89 -12.54 -14.59
CA THR A 219 14.13 -12.44 -13.82
C THR A 219 13.94 -12.90 -12.37
N HIS A 220 12.79 -12.59 -11.77
CA HIS A 220 12.50 -12.92 -10.37
C HIS A 220 12.12 -14.40 -10.17
N PHE A 221 11.19 -14.91 -11.00
CA PHE A 221 10.66 -16.27 -10.85
C PHE A 221 11.44 -17.33 -11.66
N GLY A 222 12.31 -16.92 -12.57
CA GLY A 222 12.95 -17.80 -13.56
C GLY A 222 12.02 -18.06 -14.75
N ASP A 223 12.63 -18.47 -15.88
CA ASP A 223 11.85 -18.84 -17.07
C ASP A 223 11.18 -20.21 -16.87
N LEU A 224 9.90 -20.21 -16.61
CA LEU A 224 9.10 -21.42 -16.42
C LEU A 224 8.62 -22.03 -17.76
N GLY A 225 9.01 -21.45 -18.90
CA GLY A 225 8.91 -22.02 -20.26
C GLY A 225 7.53 -22.27 -20.84
N LEU A 226 6.45 -22.05 -20.08
CA LEU A 226 5.08 -22.41 -20.44
C LEU A 226 4.05 -21.31 -20.19
N MET A 227 4.47 -20.14 -19.69
CA MET A 227 3.53 -19.04 -19.42
C MET A 227 3.38 -18.12 -20.62
N GLU A 228 2.17 -17.63 -20.83
CA GLU A 228 1.88 -16.61 -21.82
C GLU A 228 2.43 -15.25 -21.39
N GLU A 229 2.77 -14.39 -22.35
CA GLU A 229 3.40 -13.09 -22.11
C GLU A 229 2.57 -12.18 -21.19
N ASP A 230 1.24 -12.21 -21.32
CA ASP A 230 0.30 -11.45 -20.49
C ASP A 230 0.32 -11.86 -19.01
N VAL A 231 0.60 -13.12 -18.71
CA VAL A 231 0.78 -13.59 -17.33
C VAL A 231 2.08 -13.04 -16.75
N TRP A 232 3.16 -13.04 -17.54
CA TRP A 232 4.42 -12.43 -17.11
C TRP A 232 4.29 -10.92 -16.86
N GLU A 233 3.53 -10.21 -17.70
CA GLU A 233 3.20 -8.81 -17.47
C GLU A 233 2.48 -8.60 -16.13
N ALA A 234 1.43 -9.38 -15.86
CA ALA A 234 0.67 -9.28 -14.62
C ALA A 234 1.54 -9.55 -13.39
N LEU A 235 2.36 -10.60 -13.42
CA LEU A 235 3.32 -10.89 -12.34
C LEU A 235 4.35 -9.76 -12.16
N GLY A 236 4.81 -9.18 -13.24
CA GLY A 236 5.73 -8.04 -13.19
C GLY A 236 5.11 -6.80 -12.58
N TYR A 237 3.85 -6.47 -12.88
CA TYR A 237 3.12 -5.38 -12.22
C TYR A 237 2.97 -5.62 -10.72
N MET A 238 2.68 -6.86 -10.30
CA MET A 238 2.62 -7.21 -8.87
C MET A 238 3.96 -6.96 -8.18
N LEU A 239 5.08 -7.40 -8.79
CA LEU A 239 6.42 -7.20 -8.23
C LEU A 239 6.80 -5.72 -8.16
N LEU A 240 6.51 -4.94 -9.20
CA LEU A 240 6.79 -3.49 -9.20
C LEU A 240 6.01 -2.76 -8.11
N TYR A 241 4.73 -3.11 -7.93
CA TYR A 241 3.95 -2.55 -6.84
C TYR A 241 4.55 -2.90 -5.48
N LEU A 242 4.90 -4.16 -5.25
CA LEU A 242 5.50 -4.59 -3.99
C LEU A 242 6.84 -3.89 -3.71
N GLU A 243 7.70 -3.71 -4.71
CA GLU A 243 8.94 -2.95 -4.56
C GLU A 243 8.70 -1.48 -4.19
N ASP A 244 7.70 -0.86 -4.82
CA ASP A 244 7.37 0.55 -4.54
C ASP A 244 6.89 0.76 -3.09
N ILE A 245 6.11 -0.18 -2.54
CA ILE A 245 5.57 -0.05 -1.19
C ILE A 245 6.51 -0.59 -0.11
N ILE A 246 7.18 -1.73 -0.34
CA ILE A 246 8.06 -2.37 0.66
C ILE A 246 9.40 -1.67 0.73
N LYS A 247 9.90 -1.13 -0.40
CA LYS A 247 11.20 -0.42 -0.54
C LYS A 247 12.42 -1.24 -0.06
N SER A 248 12.27 -2.57 -0.06
CA SER A 248 13.30 -3.55 0.29
C SER A 248 13.22 -4.75 -0.65
N GLU A 249 14.14 -5.70 -0.51
CA GLU A 249 14.13 -6.91 -1.34
C GLU A 249 12.86 -7.75 -1.10
N ILE A 250 12.25 -8.21 -2.19
CA ILE A 250 11.06 -9.06 -2.24
C ILE A 250 11.40 -10.49 -2.68
N SER A 251 12.63 -10.93 -2.46
CA SER A 251 13.15 -12.22 -2.91
C SER A 251 12.41 -13.44 -2.33
N HIS A 252 11.63 -13.25 -1.26
CA HIS A 252 10.81 -14.30 -0.63
C HIS A 252 9.48 -14.56 -1.34
N ILE A 253 9.07 -13.69 -2.28
CA ILE A 253 7.87 -13.89 -3.08
C ILE A 253 8.17 -14.94 -4.15
N ASN A 254 7.53 -16.09 -4.07
CA ASN A 254 7.75 -17.24 -4.94
C ASN A 254 6.44 -17.75 -5.54
N TYR A 255 6.58 -18.37 -6.71
CA TYR A 255 5.51 -19.06 -7.43
C TYR A 255 5.30 -20.47 -6.88
#